data_1137c6023807bcf467d980d4fda2687e
#
_entry.id   1137c6023807bcf467d980d4fda2687e
#
_cell.length_a   1.000
_cell.length_b   1.000
_cell.length_c   1.000
_cell.angle_alpha   90.00
_cell.angle_beta   90.00
_cell.angle_gamma   90.00
#
_symmetry.space_group_name_H-M   'P 1'
#
loop_
_entity.id
_entity.type
_entity.pdbx_description
1 polymer ?
#
loop_
_entity_poly.entity_id
_entity_poly.type
_entity_poly.pdbx_seq_one_letter_code
_entity_poly.pdbx_strand_id
1 'polypeptide(L)'
;MLTRRVLHCVRASRQVRSLKQISRNGILQQRSASTASGQAASTVSSQSSASQLAVFTGELDKLSPRFDISADSIQILKSPAEFYETLKTKIRNAKRRVYLSTLYIGKSEHEFIDTIRQALKSNPDLQVSLLTDYLRGTREAPNPSCASLLASLIQEFGPDRVEVRLYHTPNLTGARKAILPKRINEGWGLQHMKLYGIDDEIIMSGANLSDDYFTNRQDRYHVFKSKPITDYFSELYRTICDLSYRVSPSDKEASGFIAEWPLQNVQPEPLKDPSGYIKAASKVLLPLASPPSVKTTQPETDTSVYPLVQLTPLLKPDKSTELPALTGILRTLGTPEFAGSKWTFTAGYFNMTPEVRKLLLKTKPASGTVVAASPWANGFYGSKGVSGMLPAAYSLLGRRFLDAVSKAGLSNQIAVKEWRRGTVNTPGGWTYHAKGIWVTLPQEQNPSISLIGSSNYTKRSYSLDLEANTLIVTRNADLQRRLGAEQKWLQDYATPMTQDDYAKTERRVGLHVRLAMWIVTLVGGAL
;
A
#
# COMPACT_ATOMS: atom_id res chain seq x y z
N MET A 1 -41.17 -45.45 -12.55
CA MET A 1 -41.06 -46.84 -11.99
C MET A 1 -40.09 -46.73 -10.83
N LEU A 2 -40.59 -46.65 -9.65
CA LEU A 2 -40.74 -47.76 -8.69
C LEU A 2 -39.37 -48.26 -8.24
N THR A 3 -38.96 -48.38 -7.03
CA THR A 3 -39.54 -48.34 -5.67
C THR A 3 -38.47 -48.75 -4.69
N ARG A 4 -38.45 -48.12 -3.54
CA ARG A 4 -38.56 -48.66 -2.16
C ARG A 4 -37.28 -49.23 -1.53
N ARG A 5 -36.93 -48.67 -0.39
CA ARG A 5 -37.25 -49.00 1.03
C ARG A 5 -36.31 -50.08 1.60
N VAL A 6 -35.85 -50.19 2.83
CA VAL A 6 -36.38 -49.88 4.16
C VAL A 6 -35.25 -50.16 5.18
N LEU A 7 -35.00 -49.33 6.13
CA LEU A 7 -35.12 -49.46 7.60
C LEU A 7 -34.69 -50.78 8.30
N HIS A 8 -33.86 -50.67 9.33
CA HIS A 8 -34.14 -51.00 10.74
C HIS A 8 -32.83 -50.94 11.53
N CYS A 9 -32.65 -50.22 12.57
CA CYS A 9 -33.24 -50.06 13.90
C CYS A 9 -32.79 -51.12 14.92
N VAL A 10 -32.31 -50.63 16.04
CA VAL A 10 -32.67 -51.01 17.42
C VAL A 10 -31.63 -51.67 18.34
N ARG A 11 -31.36 -50.95 19.43
CA ARG A 11 -31.24 -51.26 20.87
C ARG A 11 -29.95 -51.89 21.38
N ALA A 12 -29.35 -51.33 22.33
CA ALA A 12 -29.56 -50.88 23.74
C ALA A 12 -29.18 -51.97 24.77
N SER A 13 -28.43 -51.60 25.76
CA SER A 13 -28.72 -51.64 27.20
C SER A 13 -27.43 -51.79 28.01
N ARG A 14 -27.20 -50.87 28.93
CA ARG A 14 -27.34 -50.92 30.40
C ARG A 14 -26.50 -51.95 31.16
N GLN A 15 -25.63 -51.43 32.04
CA GLN A 15 -25.63 -51.61 33.52
C GLN A 15 -24.33 -51.00 34.09
N VAL A 16 -24.27 -50.06 34.98
CA VAL A 16 -24.73 -49.73 36.34
C VAL A 16 -24.02 -50.53 37.46
N ARG A 17 -23.54 -49.76 38.42
CA ARG A 17 -23.13 -50.01 39.82
C ARG A 17 -21.63 -50.26 40.04
N SER A 18 -20.98 -49.80 41.12
CA SER A 18 -21.39 -49.05 42.33
C SER A 18 -20.16 -48.66 43.15
N LEU A 19 -20.22 -47.46 43.79
CA LEU A 19 -19.79 -47.13 45.16
C LEU A 19 -18.43 -47.59 45.74
N LYS A 20 -17.58 -46.64 46.19
CA LYS A 20 -17.52 -46.24 47.62
C LYS A 20 -16.54 -45.07 47.84
N GLN A 21 -17.04 -44.02 48.46
CA GLN A 21 -16.54 -43.13 49.49
C GLN A 21 -15.21 -43.47 50.16
N ILE A 22 -14.43 -42.42 50.40
CA ILE A 22 -13.57 -42.03 51.55
C ILE A 22 -12.57 -41.01 50.91
N SER A 23 -12.33 -39.81 51.34
CA SER A 23 -12.32 -39.07 52.56
C SER A 23 -12.18 -37.58 52.26
N ARG A 24 -12.92 -36.74 52.95
CA ARG A 24 -12.69 -35.30 53.08
C ARG A 24 -11.42 -35.08 53.89
N ASN A 25 -10.47 -34.31 53.34
CA ASN A 25 -9.69 -33.25 53.98
C ASN A 25 -8.48 -32.94 53.09
N GLY A 26 -8.40 -31.70 52.57
CA GLY A 26 -7.21 -31.24 51.83
C GLY A 26 -7.49 -30.28 50.66
N ILE A 27 -8.55 -29.47 50.71
CA ILE A 27 -8.78 -28.44 49.72
C ILE A 27 -9.02 -27.11 50.48
N LEU A 28 -7.93 -26.41 50.82
CA LEU A 28 -7.95 -24.98 51.20
C LEU A 28 -6.55 -24.39 51.26
N GLN A 29 -5.71 -24.53 50.21
CA GLN A 29 -4.48 -23.74 50.11
C GLN A 29 -3.86 -23.67 48.70
N GLN A 30 -4.63 -23.81 47.62
CA GLN A 30 -4.07 -23.68 46.25
C GLN A 30 -4.85 -22.74 45.31
N ARG A 31 -5.65 -21.79 45.87
CA ARG A 31 -6.40 -20.83 45.02
C ARG A 31 -5.85 -19.38 45.01
N SER A 32 -4.76 -19.08 45.69
CA SER A 32 -4.18 -17.72 45.71
C SER A 32 -2.85 -17.57 44.92
N ALA A 33 -2.26 -18.65 44.43
CA ALA A 33 -0.98 -18.56 43.71
C ALA A 33 -1.11 -18.50 42.17
N SER A 34 -2.29 -18.84 41.61
CA SER A 34 -2.46 -18.88 40.14
C SER A 34 -2.87 -17.54 39.51
N THR A 35 -3.46 -16.63 40.28
CA THR A 35 -3.84 -15.30 39.80
C THR A 35 -2.70 -14.29 39.86
N ALA A 36 -1.77 -14.44 40.80
CA ALA A 36 -0.62 -13.54 40.93
C ALA A 36 0.47 -13.84 39.86
N SER A 37 0.66 -15.11 39.46
CA SER A 37 1.62 -15.46 38.42
C SER A 37 1.13 -15.09 37.00
N GLY A 38 -0.17 -15.13 36.74
CA GLY A 38 -0.77 -14.69 35.46
C GLY A 38 -0.68 -13.18 35.28
N GLN A 39 -0.93 -12.39 36.33
CA GLN A 39 -0.81 -10.94 36.27
C GLN A 39 0.66 -10.48 36.21
N ALA A 40 1.56 -11.10 36.93
CA ALA A 40 2.98 -10.77 36.87
C ALA A 40 3.59 -11.13 35.50
N ALA A 41 3.23 -12.27 34.90
CA ALA A 41 3.69 -12.66 33.58
C ALA A 41 3.12 -11.74 32.47
N SER A 42 1.86 -11.28 32.59
CA SER A 42 1.27 -10.35 31.63
C SER A 42 1.86 -8.94 31.74
N THR A 43 2.17 -8.46 32.93
CA THR A 43 2.80 -7.15 33.14
C THR A 43 4.26 -7.13 32.71
N VAL A 44 5.03 -8.17 32.94
CA VAL A 44 6.42 -8.29 32.47
C VAL A 44 6.47 -8.39 30.95
N SER A 45 5.55 -9.13 30.33
CA SER A 45 5.44 -9.22 28.86
C SER A 45 5.07 -7.88 28.22
N SER A 46 4.13 -7.14 28.80
CA SER A 46 3.71 -5.83 28.28
C SER A 46 4.78 -4.74 28.44
N GLN A 47 5.53 -4.76 29.51
CA GLN A 47 6.69 -3.86 29.71
C GLN A 47 7.81 -4.17 28.71
N SER A 48 8.06 -5.44 28.39
CA SER A 48 9.04 -5.85 27.38
C SER A 48 8.64 -5.36 25.98
N SER A 49 7.40 -5.56 25.55
CA SER A 49 6.91 -5.09 24.25
C SER A 49 6.95 -3.56 24.12
N ALA A 50 6.60 -2.83 25.18
CA ALA A 50 6.67 -1.37 25.19
C ALA A 50 8.11 -0.85 24.99
N SER A 51 9.10 -1.47 25.65
CA SER A 51 10.51 -1.10 25.49
C SER A 51 11.02 -1.44 24.09
N GLN A 52 10.63 -2.57 23.54
CA GLN A 52 10.98 -2.97 22.18
C GLN A 52 10.38 -2.02 21.13
N LEU A 53 9.11 -1.60 21.26
CA LEU A 53 8.52 -0.62 20.35
C LEU A 53 9.17 0.75 20.46
N ALA A 54 9.66 1.15 21.67
CA ALA A 54 10.38 2.40 21.87
C ALA A 54 11.67 2.48 21.03
N VAL A 55 12.31 1.37 20.72
CA VAL A 55 13.49 1.34 19.84
C VAL A 55 13.08 1.78 18.41
N PHE A 56 11.97 1.25 17.88
CA PHE A 56 11.49 1.64 16.55
C PHE A 56 11.03 3.09 16.52
N THR A 57 10.22 3.53 17.51
CA THR A 57 9.74 4.92 17.53
C THR A 57 10.89 5.91 17.69
N GLY A 58 11.92 5.59 18.49
CA GLY A 58 13.11 6.43 18.65
C GLY A 58 13.91 6.63 17.36
N GLU A 59 13.96 5.65 16.47
CA GLU A 59 14.58 5.80 15.15
C GLU A 59 13.64 6.51 14.14
N LEU A 60 12.36 6.22 14.18
CA LEU A 60 11.37 6.85 13.31
C LEU A 60 11.18 8.35 13.62
N ASP A 61 11.25 8.75 14.87
CA ASP A 61 11.17 10.15 15.33
C ASP A 61 12.30 11.04 14.75
N LYS A 62 13.41 10.42 14.31
CA LYS A 62 14.52 11.11 13.63
C LYS A 62 14.29 11.31 12.14
N LEU A 63 13.31 10.60 11.56
CA LEU A 63 13.07 10.53 10.13
C LEU A 63 11.82 11.28 9.68
N SER A 64 10.74 11.20 10.45
CA SER A 64 9.41 11.62 10.01
C SER A 64 8.61 12.24 11.16
N PRO A 65 7.65 13.12 10.87
CA PRO A 65 6.66 13.56 11.86
C PRO A 65 5.94 12.38 12.49
N ARG A 66 5.66 12.48 13.80
CA ARG A 66 4.91 11.51 14.56
C ARG A 66 3.55 12.08 14.92
N PHE A 67 2.50 11.30 14.71
CA PHE A 67 1.14 11.60 15.11
C PHE A 67 0.65 10.51 16.06
N ASP A 68 0.43 10.87 17.32
CA ASP A 68 -0.10 9.98 18.32
C ASP A 68 -1.62 10.09 18.34
N ILE A 69 -2.32 8.98 18.08
CA ILE A 69 -3.77 8.93 17.90
C ILE A 69 -4.37 7.74 18.65
N SER A 70 -5.68 7.81 18.91
CA SER A 70 -6.42 6.63 19.37
C SER A 70 -6.45 5.55 18.26
N ALA A 71 -6.26 4.30 18.64
CA ALA A 71 -6.39 3.14 17.74
C ALA A 71 -7.77 3.06 17.07
N ASP A 72 -8.83 3.56 17.71
CA ASP A 72 -10.19 3.61 17.17
C ASP A 72 -10.34 4.59 15.99
N SER A 73 -9.39 5.52 15.85
CA SER A 73 -9.33 6.43 14.71
C SER A 73 -8.85 5.75 13.41
N ILE A 74 -8.42 4.48 13.47
CA ILE A 74 -7.97 3.72 12.31
C ILE A 74 -9.02 2.66 11.98
N GLN A 75 -9.62 2.76 10.79
CA GLN A 75 -10.52 1.73 10.24
C GLN A 75 -9.81 0.98 9.12
N ILE A 76 -9.86 -0.35 9.14
CA ILE A 76 -9.29 -1.22 8.11
C ILE A 76 -10.43 -1.79 7.27
N LEU A 77 -10.41 -1.52 5.95
CA LEU A 77 -11.41 -2.03 5.02
C LEU A 77 -10.90 -3.30 4.35
N LYS A 78 -11.80 -4.25 4.10
CA LYS A 78 -11.42 -5.59 3.67
C LYS A 78 -11.34 -5.76 2.14
N SER A 79 -12.27 -5.15 1.41
CA SER A 79 -12.47 -5.47 0.00
C SER A 79 -12.46 -4.23 -0.90
N PRO A 80 -12.19 -4.40 -2.22
CA PRO A 80 -12.36 -3.35 -3.22
C PRO A 80 -13.74 -2.67 -3.16
N ALA A 81 -14.81 -3.44 -3.06
CA ALA A 81 -16.17 -2.90 -2.98
C ALA A 81 -16.40 -2.07 -1.72
N GLU A 82 -15.91 -2.54 -0.55
CA GLU A 82 -15.99 -1.77 0.70
C GLU A 82 -15.20 -0.46 0.62
N PHE A 83 -14.03 -0.49 0.01
CA PHE A 83 -13.24 0.72 -0.27
C PHE A 83 -14.03 1.70 -1.15
N TYR A 84 -14.60 1.23 -2.26
CA TYR A 84 -15.33 2.08 -3.20
C TYR A 84 -16.58 2.69 -2.57
N GLU A 85 -17.39 1.91 -1.86
CA GLU A 85 -18.58 2.41 -1.17
C GLU A 85 -18.23 3.38 -0.04
N THR A 86 -17.17 3.11 0.72
CA THR A 86 -16.68 4.03 1.75
C THR A 86 -16.23 5.35 1.14
N LEU A 87 -15.47 5.32 0.04
CA LEU A 87 -15.00 6.51 -0.65
C LEU A 87 -16.18 7.33 -1.19
N LYS A 88 -17.14 6.71 -1.88
CA LYS A 88 -18.35 7.40 -2.39
C LYS A 88 -19.18 8.02 -1.27
N THR A 89 -19.40 7.27 -0.20
CA THR A 89 -20.16 7.75 0.97
C THR A 89 -19.51 8.97 1.61
N LYS A 90 -18.18 8.94 1.78
CA LYS A 90 -17.44 10.09 2.31
C LYS A 90 -17.51 11.30 1.38
N ILE A 91 -17.37 11.11 0.08
CA ILE A 91 -17.48 12.20 -0.93
C ILE A 91 -18.88 12.82 -0.90
N ARG A 92 -19.97 12.01 -0.88
CA ARG A 92 -21.35 12.52 -0.81
C ARG A 92 -21.61 13.36 0.44
N ASN A 93 -20.95 13.04 1.55
CA ASN A 93 -21.11 13.69 2.84
C ASN A 93 -20.08 14.79 3.12
N ALA A 94 -19.17 15.06 2.18
CA ALA A 94 -18.12 16.06 2.33
C ALA A 94 -18.69 17.46 2.56
N LYS A 95 -18.10 18.20 3.52
CA LYS A 95 -18.57 19.52 3.92
C LYS A 95 -17.72 20.66 3.37
N ARG A 96 -16.42 20.45 3.25
CA ARG A 96 -15.48 21.54 2.94
C ARG A 96 -14.59 21.20 1.75
N ARG A 97 -13.94 20.04 1.79
CA ARG A 97 -12.89 19.68 0.82
C ARG A 97 -12.87 18.20 0.50
N VAL A 98 -12.61 17.90 -0.77
CA VAL A 98 -12.19 16.59 -1.25
C VAL A 98 -10.89 16.79 -2.04
N TYR A 99 -9.82 16.08 -1.66
CA TYR A 99 -8.58 16.03 -2.46
C TYR A 99 -8.20 14.59 -2.75
N LEU A 100 -8.00 14.29 -4.02
CA LEU A 100 -7.72 12.94 -4.48
C LEU A 100 -6.45 12.91 -5.30
N SER A 101 -5.41 12.23 -4.79
CA SER A 101 -4.20 11.92 -5.52
C SER A 101 -4.23 10.47 -5.95
N THR A 102 -4.07 10.22 -7.24
CA THR A 102 -4.03 8.87 -7.82
C THR A 102 -3.17 8.87 -9.08
N LEU A 103 -2.66 7.71 -9.50
CA LEU A 103 -1.94 7.62 -10.77
C LEU A 103 -2.84 8.00 -11.96
N TYR A 104 -4.09 7.55 -11.94
CA TYR A 104 -5.14 7.87 -12.91
C TYR A 104 -6.52 7.52 -12.36
N ILE A 105 -7.54 8.11 -12.94
CA ILE A 105 -8.93 7.67 -12.84
C ILE A 105 -9.28 6.95 -14.14
N GLY A 106 -9.95 5.82 -14.08
CA GLY A 106 -10.39 5.10 -15.27
C GLY A 106 -11.26 5.99 -16.16
N LYS A 107 -11.04 5.96 -17.47
CA LYS A 107 -11.79 6.82 -18.42
C LYS A 107 -13.28 6.51 -18.51
N SER A 108 -13.71 5.38 -18.01
CA SER A 108 -15.10 4.89 -17.96
C SER A 108 -15.73 5.03 -16.56
N GLU A 109 -15.08 5.68 -15.61
CA GLU A 109 -15.56 5.81 -14.22
C GLU A 109 -16.66 6.88 -14.07
N HIS A 110 -17.71 6.78 -14.89
CA HIS A 110 -18.80 7.76 -14.90
C HIS A 110 -19.55 7.80 -13.57
N GLU A 111 -19.82 6.64 -12.94
CA GLU A 111 -20.48 6.58 -11.62
C GLU A 111 -19.67 7.31 -10.55
N PHE A 112 -18.35 7.14 -10.55
CA PHE A 112 -17.47 7.84 -9.62
C PHE A 112 -17.50 9.35 -9.83
N ILE A 113 -17.43 9.81 -11.09
CA ILE A 113 -17.53 11.24 -11.45
C ILE A 113 -18.91 11.79 -11.11
N ASP A 114 -19.98 11.02 -11.32
CA ASP A 114 -21.34 11.41 -10.93
C ASP A 114 -21.49 11.54 -9.41
N THR A 115 -20.80 10.71 -8.64
CA THR A 115 -20.74 10.87 -7.18
C THR A 115 -20.12 12.22 -6.78
N ILE A 116 -19.01 12.62 -7.41
CA ILE A 116 -18.39 13.94 -7.18
C ILE A 116 -19.33 15.06 -7.63
N ARG A 117 -19.94 14.93 -8.81
CA ARG A 117 -20.89 15.89 -9.36
C ARG A 117 -22.10 16.13 -8.43
N GLN A 118 -22.67 15.06 -7.90
CA GLN A 118 -23.78 15.14 -6.94
C GLN A 118 -23.35 15.83 -5.65
N ALA A 119 -22.16 15.53 -5.11
CA ALA A 119 -21.64 16.19 -3.92
C ALA A 119 -21.47 17.71 -4.14
N LEU A 120 -20.90 18.11 -5.29
CA LEU A 120 -20.75 19.51 -5.69
C LEU A 120 -22.11 20.24 -5.88
N LYS A 121 -23.13 19.56 -6.43
CA LYS A 121 -24.49 20.12 -6.56
C LYS A 121 -25.17 20.30 -5.21
N SER A 122 -24.99 19.34 -4.31
CA SER A 122 -25.63 19.35 -2.99
C SER A 122 -24.96 20.31 -2.00
N ASN A 123 -23.71 20.67 -2.21
CA ASN A 123 -22.94 21.55 -1.33
C ASN A 123 -22.20 22.62 -2.15
N PRO A 124 -22.70 23.87 -2.19
CA PRO A 124 -22.06 24.97 -2.92
C PRO A 124 -20.67 25.35 -2.42
N ASP A 125 -20.36 25.12 -1.14
CA ASP A 125 -19.08 25.47 -0.51
C ASP A 125 -18.02 24.38 -0.68
N LEU A 126 -18.39 23.20 -1.22
CA LEU A 126 -17.47 22.11 -1.42
C LEU A 126 -16.44 22.43 -2.49
N GLN A 127 -15.16 22.24 -2.15
CA GLN A 127 -14.04 22.30 -3.07
C GLN A 127 -13.50 20.90 -3.35
N VAL A 128 -13.25 20.60 -4.61
CA VAL A 128 -12.71 19.32 -5.08
C VAL A 128 -11.42 19.56 -5.85
N SER A 129 -10.35 18.93 -5.43
CA SER A 129 -9.05 18.99 -6.10
C SER A 129 -8.56 17.57 -6.47
N LEU A 130 -8.09 17.39 -7.70
CA LEU A 130 -7.73 16.09 -8.29
C LEU A 130 -6.32 16.19 -8.87
N LEU A 131 -5.42 15.36 -8.37
CA LEU A 131 -4.04 15.25 -8.85
C LEU A 131 -3.83 13.87 -9.48
N THR A 132 -3.44 13.85 -10.76
CA THR A 132 -3.06 12.62 -11.45
C THR A 132 -1.69 12.76 -12.11
N ASP A 133 -1.15 11.65 -12.58
CA ASP A 133 0.07 11.66 -13.37
C ASP A 133 -0.21 12.19 -14.79
N TYR A 134 0.66 13.06 -15.30
CA TYR A 134 0.50 13.66 -16.64
C TYR A 134 0.54 12.59 -17.73
N LEU A 135 1.55 11.73 -17.73
CA LEU A 135 1.75 10.73 -18.78
C LEU A 135 0.60 9.71 -18.79
N ARG A 136 0.19 9.29 -17.60
CA ARG A 136 -0.87 8.30 -17.45
C ARG A 136 -2.27 8.90 -17.64
N GLY A 137 -2.49 10.12 -17.14
CA GLY A 137 -3.76 10.84 -17.23
C GLY A 137 -4.12 11.33 -18.63
N THR A 138 -3.09 11.51 -19.50
CA THR A 138 -3.25 11.97 -20.88
C THR A 138 -2.89 10.92 -21.93
N ARG A 139 -2.70 9.66 -21.53
CA ARG A 139 -2.19 8.59 -22.41
C ARG A 139 -3.00 8.41 -23.70
N GLU A 140 -4.31 8.49 -23.58
CA GLU A 140 -5.27 8.27 -24.68
C GLU A 140 -5.47 9.50 -25.57
N ALA A 141 -5.01 10.70 -25.15
CA ALA A 141 -5.19 11.92 -25.92
C ALA A 141 -4.58 11.79 -27.35
N PRO A 142 -5.25 12.32 -28.38
CA PRO A 142 -6.42 13.20 -28.38
C PRO A 142 -7.78 12.53 -28.14
N ASN A 143 -7.86 11.20 -28.04
CA ASN A 143 -9.07 10.49 -27.64
C ASN A 143 -9.41 10.78 -26.16
N PRO A 144 -10.68 10.57 -25.75
CA PRO A 144 -11.08 10.75 -24.35
C PRO A 144 -10.17 9.99 -23.39
N SER A 145 -9.67 10.71 -22.37
CA SER A 145 -8.69 10.27 -21.40
C SER A 145 -9.17 10.56 -19.98
N CYS A 146 -8.38 10.18 -18.97
CA CYS A 146 -8.63 10.59 -17.60
C CYS A 146 -8.76 12.13 -17.48
N ALA A 147 -7.83 12.87 -18.08
CA ALA A 147 -7.88 14.35 -18.05
C ALA A 147 -9.12 14.92 -18.73
N SER A 148 -9.58 14.34 -19.84
CA SER A 148 -10.83 14.74 -20.51
C SER A 148 -12.05 14.55 -19.60
N LEU A 149 -12.13 13.41 -18.92
CA LEU A 149 -13.20 13.09 -17.98
C LEU A 149 -13.25 14.10 -16.84
N LEU A 150 -12.08 14.48 -16.30
CA LEU A 150 -11.97 15.44 -15.20
C LEU A 150 -12.24 16.89 -15.64
N ALA A 151 -11.86 17.25 -16.86
CA ALA A 151 -12.13 18.59 -17.40
C ALA A 151 -13.62 18.91 -17.45
N SER A 152 -14.50 17.91 -17.64
CA SER A 152 -15.96 18.11 -17.62
C SER A 152 -16.48 18.63 -16.28
N LEU A 153 -15.86 18.28 -15.16
CA LEU A 153 -16.21 18.81 -13.84
C LEU A 153 -15.84 20.29 -13.71
N ILE A 154 -14.69 20.70 -14.25
CA ILE A 154 -14.27 22.12 -14.26
C ILE A 154 -15.24 22.93 -15.12
N GLN A 155 -15.65 22.41 -16.27
CA GLN A 155 -16.59 23.06 -17.18
C GLN A 155 -17.96 23.27 -16.52
N GLU A 156 -18.43 22.31 -15.69
CA GLU A 156 -19.74 22.37 -15.03
C GLU A 156 -19.72 23.26 -13.77
N PHE A 157 -18.65 23.22 -12.96
CA PHE A 157 -18.63 23.86 -11.62
C PHE A 157 -17.68 25.04 -11.49
N GLY A 158 -16.86 25.29 -12.50
CA GLY A 158 -15.86 26.37 -12.50
C GLY A 158 -14.54 26.01 -11.80
N PRO A 159 -13.47 26.78 -12.12
CA PRO A 159 -12.12 26.53 -11.62
C PRO A 159 -11.91 26.90 -10.14
N ASP A 160 -12.85 27.63 -9.53
CA ASP A 160 -12.80 28.01 -8.11
C ASP A 160 -13.28 26.87 -7.21
N ARG A 161 -14.10 25.96 -7.74
CA ARG A 161 -14.63 24.81 -7.02
C ARG A 161 -13.99 23.48 -7.39
N VAL A 162 -13.49 23.36 -8.63
CA VAL A 162 -12.86 22.14 -9.12
C VAL A 162 -11.50 22.45 -9.69
N GLU A 163 -10.46 21.89 -9.09
CA GLU A 163 -9.10 21.96 -9.58
C GLU A 163 -8.62 20.60 -10.07
N VAL A 164 -7.99 20.55 -11.23
CA VAL A 164 -7.35 19.34 -11.76
C VAL A 164 -5.90 19.63 -12.09
N ARG A 165 -4.99 18.82 -11.53
CA ARG A 165 -3.55 18.93 -11.72
C ARG A 165 -2.95 17.66 -12.30
N LEU A 166 -1.94 17.82 -13.16
CA LEU A 166 -1.21 16.75 -13.83
C LEU A 166 0.28 16.89 -13.53
N TYR A 167 0.82 15.99 -12.72
CA TYR A 167 2.25 15.97 -12.40
C TYR A 167 3.06 15.37 -13.55
N HIS A 168 4.10 16.08 -14.01
CA HIS A 168 5.05 15.57 -15.00
C HIS A 168 6.44 15.44 -14.38
N THR A 169 7.03 14.24 -14.50
CA THR A 169 8.38 13.99 -13.98
C THR A 169 9.44 14.85 -14.68
N PRO A 170 10.39 15.44 -13.95
CA PRO A 170 11.52 16.16 -14.55
C PRO A 170 12.55 15.22 -15.23
N ASN A 171 12.45 13.91 -15.03
CA ASN A 171 13.37 12.91 -15.58
C ASN A 171 13.10 12.58 -17.06
N LEU A 172 11.97 13.05 -17.62
CA LEU A 172 11.56 12.79 -19.00
C LEU A 172 11.37 14.10 -19.75
N THR A 173 12.44 14.61 -20.37
CA THR A 173 12.46 15.89 -21.08
C THR A 173 13.18 15.78 -22.42
N GLY A 174 13.07 16.83 -23.27
CA GLY A 174 13.82 16.99 -24.51
C GLY A 174 13.67 15.81 -25.50
N ALA A 175 14.77 15.44 -26.17
CA ALA A 175 14.80 14.38 -27.16
C ALA A 175 14.30 13.02 -26.63
N ARG A 176 14.57 12.70 -25.35
CA ARG A 176 14.09 11.45 -24.73
C ARG A 176 12.56 11.38 -24.74
N LYS A 177 11.89 12.47 -24.36
CA LYS A 177 10.42 12.55 -24.39
C LYS A 177 9.87 12.45 -25.81
N ALA A 178 10.54 13.05 -26.79
CA ALA A 178 10.09 13.09 -28.18
C ALA A 178 10.19 11.74 -28.89
N ILE A 179 11.22 10.93 -28.57
CA ILE A 179 11.52 9.68 -29.28
C ILE A 179 10.79 8.49 -28.70
N LEU A 180 10.58 8.48 -27.36
CA LEU A 180 10.04 7.30 -26.69
C LEU A 180 8.52 7.16 -26.89
N PRO A 181 8.01 5.94 -27.13
CA PRO A 181 6.56 5.69 -27.17
C PRO A 181 5.86 6.01 -25.85
N LYS A 182 4.61 6.52 -25.91
CA LYS A 182 3.83 6.96 -24.73
C LYS A 182 3.82 5.95 -23.58
N ARG A 183 3.71 4.64 -23.85
CA ARG A 183 3.73 3.59 -22.81
C ARG A 183 5.10 3.39 -22.16
N ILE A 184 6.18 3.61 -22.91
CA ILE A 184 7.55 3.47 -22.39
C ILE A 184 7.93 4.71 -21.58
N ASN A 185 7.42 5.87 -21.92
CA ASN A 185 7.61 7.13 -21.19
C ASN A 185 7.28 7.02 -19.69
N GLU A 186 6.29 6.22 -19.33
CA GLU A 186 5.90 5.97 -17.94
C GLU A 186 6.99 5.29 -17.10
N GLY A 187 8.02 4.73 -17.72
CA GLY A 187 9.18 4.14 -17.04
C GLY A 187 10.15 5.13 -16.41
N TRP A 188 10.01 6.45 -16.66
CA TRP A 188 10.93 7.50 -16.16
C TRP A 188 10.44 8.21 -14.89
N GLY A 189 9.36 7.76 -14.30
CA GLY A 189 8.82 8.26 -13.03
C GLY A 189 7.41 8.81 -13.18
N LEU A 190 6.63 8.59 -12.17
CA LEU A 190 5.20 8.91 -12.13
C LEU A 190 4.84 9.55 -10.78
N GLN A 191 3.75 10.30 -10.78
CA GLN A 191 3.00 10.56 -9.58
C GLN A 191 2.27 9.26 -9.19
N HIS A 192 2.78 8.56 -8.18
CA HIS A 192 2.25 7.25 -7.80
C HIS A 192 1.63 7.24 -6.40
N MET A 193 1.56 8.39 -5.71
CA MET A 193 0.87 8.53 -4.43
C MET A 193 -0.63 8.26 -4.58
N LYS A 194 -1.23 7.66 -3.55
CA LYS A 194 -2.68 7.45 -3.41
C LYS A 194 -3.12 8.05 -2.09
N LEU A 195 -3.66 9.27 -2.19
CA LEU A 195 -4.14 10.06 -1.05
C LEU A 195 -5.60 10.42 -1.30
N TYR A 196 -6.51 9.89 -0.53
CA TYR A 196 -7.95 10.13 -0.69
C TYR A 196 -8.46 10.84 0.56
N GLY A 197 -8.28 12.17 0.57
CA GLY A 197 -8.65 13.02 1.71
C GLY A 197 -10.03 13.65 1.54
N ILE A 198 -10.85 13.52 2.58
CA ILE A 198 -12.20 14.08 2.64
C ILE A 198 -12.37 14.75 4.00
N ASP A 199 -12.55 16.06 4.03
CA ASP A 199 -12.61 16.89 5.23
C ASP A 199 -11.42 16.65 6.18
N ASP A 200 -11.63 15.99 7.30
CA ASP A 200 -10.60 15.69 8.32
C ASP A 200 -10.23 14.19 8.38
N GLU A 201 -10.58 13.43 7.34
CA GLU A 201 -10.26 12.02 7.22
C GLU A 201 -9.50 11.72 5.93
N ILE A 202 -8.64 10.70 5.96
CA ILE A 202 -7.90 10.26 4.76
C ILE A 202 -7.91 8.74 4.64
N ILE A 203 -8.11 8.24 3.41
CA ILE A 203 -7.92 6.82 3.08
C ILE A 203 -6.55 6.66 2.44
N MET A 204 -5.71 5.82 3.04
CA MET A 204 -4.41 5.39 2.52
C MET A 204 -4.53 4.01 1.89
N SER A 205 -4.01 3.86 0.68
CA SER A 205 -4.09 2.61 -0.09
C SER A 205 -3.00 2.52 -1.14
N GLY A 206 -2.84 1.35 -1.75
CA GLY A 206 -2.13 1.13 -3.01
C GLY A 206 -3.02 1.21 -4.26
N ALA A 207 -4.33 1.27 -4.08
CA ALA A 207 -5.34 1.24 -5.16
C ALA A 207 -5.40 2.54 -5.94
N ASN A 208 -5.57 2.46 -7.26
CA ASN A 208 -6.00 3.60 -8.09
C ASN A 208 -7.53 3.71 -8.11
N LEU A 209 -8.05 4.69 -8.84
CA LEU A 209 -9.49 4.91 -9.00
C LEU A 209 -9.95 4.41 -10.37
N SER A 210 -10.15 3.11 -10.50
CA SER A 210 -10.70 2.47 -11.69
C SER A 210 -11.42 1.17 -11.34
N ASP A 211 -12.32 0.74 -12.23
CA ASP A 211 -13.26 -0.36 -12.05
C ASP A 211 -12.61 -1.61 -11.43
N ASP A 212 -11.46 -2.03 -11.93
CA ASP A 212 -10.75 -3.19 -11.40
C ASP A 212 -10.34 -3.01 -9.92
N TYR A 213 -9.99 -1.80 -9.47
CA TYR A 213 -9.72 -1.50 -8.06
C TYR A 213 -10.98 -1.32 -7.21
N PHE A 214 -12.14 -1.20 -7.83
CA PHE A 214 -13.44 -1.12 -7.17
C PHE A 214 -14.13 -2.48 -7.06
N THR A 215 -13.72 -3.47 -7.87
CA THR A 215 -14.44 -4.73 -8.03
C THR A 215 -13.60 -5.96 -7.69
N ASN A 216 -12.51 -6.21 -8.42
CA ASN A 216 -11.81 -7.50 -8.40
C ASN A 216 -10.28 -7.40 -8.34
N ARG A 217 -9.73 -6.28 -7.85
CA ARG A 217 -8.30 -6.12 -7.56
C ARG A 217 -8.09 -5.91 -6.06
N GLN A 218 -7.62 -6.95 -5.38
CA GLN A 218 -7.35 -6.90 -3.94
C GLN A 218 -6.16 -5.99 -3.63
N ASP A 219 -6.39 -4.97 -2.81
CA ASP A 219 -5.37 -4.12 -2.22
C ASP A 219 -5.60 -3.98 -0.71
N ARG A 220 -4.92 -3.06 -0.04
CA ARG A 220 -5.08 -2.66 1.36
C ARG A 220 -5.68 -1.27 1.45
N TYR A 221 -6.49 -1.04 2.47
CA TYR A 221 -7.20 0.23 2.64
C TYR A 221 -7.30 0.57 4.13
N HIS A 222 -6.68 1.66 4.56
CA HIS A 222 -6.79 2.18 5.94
C HIS A 222 -7.38 3.58 5.91
N VAL A 223 -8.46 3.78 6.68
CA VAL A 223 -9.05 5.11 6.91
C VAL A 223 -8.49 5.66 8.21
N PHE A 224 -7.88 6.83 8.16
CA PHE A 224 -7.43 7.56 9.32
C PHE A 224 -8.42 8.72 9.59
N LYS A 225 -9.12 8.65 10.71
CA LYS A 225 -10.03 9.70 11.20
C LYS A 225 -9.22 10.64 12.12
N SER A 226 -8.33 11.41 11.51
CA SER A 226 -7.39 12.26 12.22
C SER A 226 -7.11 13.53 11.40
N LYS A 227 -7.58 14.66 11.90
CA LYS A 227 -7.34 15.96 11.27
C LYS A 227 -5.84 16.25 11.08
N PRO A 228 -4.95 16.06 12.10
CA PRO A 228 -3.52 16.34 11.92
C PRO A 228 -2.86 15.50 10.81
N ILE A 229 -3.19 14.21 10.71
CA ILE A 229 -2.68 13.34 9.64
C ILE A 229 -3.23 13.78 8.28
N THR A 230 -4.52 14.10 8.23
CA THR A 230 -5.17 14.54 7.00
C THR A 230 -4.62 15.89 6.52
N ASP A 231 -4.35 16.82 7.43
CA ASP A 231 -3.76 18.12 7.11
C ASP A 231 -2.31 17.98 6.61
N TYR A 232 -1.49 17.11 7.22
CA TYR A 232 -0.15 16.81 6.72
C TYR A 232 -0.18 16.34 5.25
N PHE A 233 -1.01 15.33 4.97
CA PHE A 233 -1.12 14.83 3.59
C PHE A 233 -1.79 15.84 2.64
N SER A 234 -2.69 16.70 3.13
CA SER A 234 -3.25 17.80 2.34
C SER A 234 -2.18 18.84 1.97
N GLU A 235 -1.24 19.13 2.86
CA GLU A 235 -0.13 20.04 2.58
C GLU A 235 0.84 19.45 1.56
N LEU A 236 1.22 18.17 1.74
CA LEU A 236 2.01 17.43 0.74
C LEU A 236 1.32 17.44 -0.63
N TYR A 237 0.02 17.11 -0.65
CA TYR A 237 -0.80 17.11 -1.85
C TYR A 237 -0.78 18.48 -2.57
N ARG A 238 -1.06 19.58 -1.83
CA ARG A 238 -1.08 20.93 -2.39
C ARG A 238 0.30 21.33 -2.93
N THR A 239 1.37 21.02 -2.19
CA THR A 239 2.73 21.29 -2.64
C THR A 239 3.05 20.60 -3.97
N ILE A 240 2.60 19.35 -4.17
CA ILE A 240 2.75 18.66 -5.47
C ILE A 240 1.82 19.24 -6.54
N CYS A 241 0.63 19.72 -6.19
CA CYS A 241 -0.24 20.46 -7.12
C CYS A 241 0.43 21.74 -7.65
N ASP A 242 1.10 22.51 -6.80
CA ASP A 242 1.85 23.71 -7.18
C ASP A 242 3.07 23.40 -8.04
N LEU A 243 3.52 22.14 -8.05
CA LEU A 243 4.58 21.60 -8.90
C LEU A 243 4.00 20.87 -10.15
N SER A 244 2.76 21.10 -10.51
CA SER A 244 2.04 20.35 -11.55
C SER A 244 1.35 21.27 -12.57
N TYR A 245 1.13 20.75 -13.77
CA TYR A 245 0.32 21.40 -14.79
C TYR A 245 -1.13 21.51 -14.36
N ARG A 246 -1.80 22.59 -14.74
CA ARG A 246 -3.24 22.79 -14.54
C ARG A 246 -4.01 22.37 -15.78
N VAL A 247 -5.14 21.70 -15.57
CA VAL A 247 -6.09 21.38 -16.64
C VAL A 247 -7.13 22.48 -16.73
N SER A 248 -7.39 22.93 -17.97
CA SER A 248 -8.49 23.83 -18.32
C SER A 248 -9.35 23.19 -19.41
N PRO A 249 -10.70 23.25 -19.34
CA PRO A 249 -11.57 22.78 -20.42
C PRO A 249 -11.28 23.55 -21.72
N SER A 250 -11.41 22.89 -22.86
CA SER A 250 -11.22 23.52 -24.17
C SER A 250 -12.04 22.85 -25.24
N ASP A 251 -12.94 23.60 -25.87
CA ASP A 251 -13.72 23.13 -27.01
C ASP A 251 -12.93 23.15 -28.34
N LYS A 252 -11.73 23.78 -28.33
CA LYS A 252 -10.85 23.87 -29.50
C LYS A 252 -9.94 22.65 -29.63
N GLU A 253 -9.68 21.96 -28.53
CA GLU A 253 -8.83 20.80 -28.50
C GLU A 253 -9.66 19.52 -28.63
N ALA A 254 -9.25 18.61 -29.52
CA ALA A 254 -9.92 17.33 -29.71
C ALA A 254 -9.97 16.47 -28.43
N SER A 255 -9.02 16.68 -27.52
CA SER A 255 -8.99 16.04 -26.19
C SER A 255 -10.00 16.61 -25.19
N GLY A 256 -10.63 17.75 -25.50
CA GLY A 256 -11.55 18.47 -24.60
C GLY A 256 -10.88 19.26 -23.49
N PHE A 257 -9.54 19.35 -23.48
CA PHE A 257 -8.80 20.08 -22.44
C PHE A 257 -7.43 20.60 -22.94
N ILE A 258 -6.92 21.60 -22.22
CA ILE A 258 -5.54 22.07 -22.28
C ILE A 258 -4.87 21.77 -20.94
N ALA A 259 -3.61 21.35 -20.97
CA ALA A 259 -2.77 21.25 -19.79
C ALA A 259 -1.62 22.25 -19.91
N GLU A 260 -1.63 23.26 -19.06
CA GLU A 260 -0.68 24.37 -19.09
C GLU A 260 0.07 24.54 -17.76
N TRP A 261 1.28 25.09 -17.83
CA TRP A 261 2.01 25.49 -16.63
C TRP A 261 1.44 26.83 -16.13
N PRO A 262 0.84 26.86 -14.91
CA PRO A 262 0.23 28.08 -14.40
C PRO A 262 1.23 29.22 -14.24
N LEU A 263 0.87 30.43 -14.63
CA LEU A 263 1.68 31.63 -14.42
C LEU A 263 1.94 31.92 -12.95
N GLN A 264 1.05 31.48 -12.07
CA GLN A 264 1.17 31.61 -10.61
C GLN A 264 2.19 30.65 -10.00
N ASN A 265 2.59 29.60 -10.71
CA ASN A 265 3.63 28.71 -10.23
C ASN A 265 4.97 29.47 -10.21
N VAL A 266 5.49 29.69 -9.02
CA VAL A 266 6.78 30.37 -8.82
C VAL A 266 7.95 29.51 -9.31
N GLN A 267 7.76 28.19 -9.38
CA GLN A 267 8.76 27.23 -9.79
C GLN A 267 8.88 27.16 -11.31
N PRO A 268 10.09 26.94 -11.85
CA PRO A 268 10.28 26.70 -13.28
C PRO A 268 9.47 25.51 -13.79
N GLU A 269 9.09 25.54 -15.05
CA GLU A 269 8.40 24.42 -15.70
C GLU A 269 9.34 23.22 -15.89
N PRO A 270 8.95 21.99 -15.47
CA PRO A 270 9.84 20.81 -15.49
C PRO A 270 10.32 20.42 -16.89
N LEU A 271 9.56 20.74 -17.94
CA LEU A 271 9.93 20.44 -19.33
C LEU A 271 10.90 21.46 -19.90
N LYS A 272 10.93 22.71 -19.41
CA LYS A 272 11.81 23.79 -19.89
C LYS A 272 13.11 23.87 -19.07
N ASP A 273 12.98 23.79 -17.74
CA ASP A 273 14.14 23.85 -16.83
C ASP A 273 14.01 22.79 -15.73
N PRO A 274 14.34 21.52 -16.03
CA PRO A 274 14.23 20.43 -15.05
C PRO A 274 15.16 20.63 -13.84
N SER A 275 16.31 21.27 -14.01
CA SER A 275 17.27 21.49 -12.91
C SER A 275 16.78 22.56 -11.94
N GLY A 276 16.31 23.70 -12.45
CA GLY A 276 15.68 24.75 -11.65
C GLY A 276 14.42 24.26 -10.96
N TYR A 277 13.59 23.47 -11.67
CA TYR A 277 12.40 22.85 -11.12
C TYR A 277 12.73 21.94 -9.91
N ILE A 278 13.71 21.02 -10.04
CA ILE A 278 14.12 20.13 -8.92
C ILE A 278 14.65 20.95 -7.74
N LYS A 279 15.45 22.00 -7.99
CA LYS A 279 15.97 22.87 -6.94
C LYS A 279 14.84 23.58 -6.19
N ALA A 280 13.87 24.12 -6.91
CA ALA A 280 12.71 24.80 -6.32
C ALA A 280 11.79 23.82 -5.59
N ALA A 281 11.49 22.66 -6.19
CA ALA A 281 10.71 21.59 -5.58
C ALA A 281 11.34 21.09 -4.28
N SER A 282 12.65 20.86 -4.28
CA SER A 282 13.38 20.42 -3.08
C SER A 282 13.23 21.41 -1.93
N LYS A 283 13.29 22.72 -2.20
CA LYS A 283 13.14 23.75 -1.17
C LYS A 283 11.78 23.70 -0.46
N VAL A 284 10.70 23.47 -1.20
CA VAL A 284 9.33 23.45 -0.62
C VAL A 284 8.94 22.09 -0.03
N LEU A 285 9.56 20.99 -0.50
CA LEU A 285 9.24 19.63 -0.03
C LEU A 285 10.11 19.16 1.15
N LEU A 286 11.34 19.70 1.33
CA LEU A 286 12.22 19.30 2.42
C LEU A 286 11.59 19.45 3.82
N PRO A 287 10.84 20.51 4.15
CA PRO A 287 10.17 20.61 5.44
C PRO A 287 9.17 19.46 5.71
N LEU A 288 8.47 19.00 4.68
CA LEU A 288 7.50 17.91 4.76
C LEU A 288 8.17 16.52 4.88
N ALA A 289 9.37 16.39 4.34
CA ALA A 289 10.18 15.17 4.43
C ALA A 289 11.13 15.16 5.65
N SER A 290 10.88 15.98 6.66
CA SER A 290 11.75 16.13 7.84
C SER A 290 10.92 16.08 9.11
N PRO A 291 11.46 15.56 10.22
CA PRO A 291 10.78 15.64 11.51
C PRO A 291 10.60 17.11 11.93
N PRO A 292 9.52 17.47 12.62
CA PRO A 292 9.32 18.83 13.08
C PRO A 292 10.43 19.25 14.05
N SER A 293 10.85 20.52 13.97
CA SER A 293 11.89 21.09 14.84
C SER A 293 11.50 21.12 16.32
N VAL A 294 10.20 21.09 16.62
CA VAL A 294 9.65 21.10 17.97
C VAL A 294 8.81 19.84 18.16
N LYS A 295 9.19 19.02 19.13
CA LYS A 295 8.36 17.88 19.55
C LYS A 295 7.13 18.43 20.26
N THR A 296 5.97 18.30 19.67
CA THR A 296 4.70 18.53 20.36
C THR A 296 4.52 17.36 21.34
N THR A 297 4.53 17.64 22.63
CA THR A 297 4.10 16.69 23.67
C THR A 297 2.61 16.45 23.49
N GLN A 298 2.25 15.40 22.77
CA GLN A 298 0.87 14.92 22.73
C GLN A 298 0.62 14.00 23.93
N PRO A 299 -0.63 13.91 24.43
CA PRO A 299 -0.96 12.96 25.47
C PRO A 299 -0.52 11.56 25.03
N GLU A 300 0.02 10.79 25.96
CA GLU A 300 0.52 9.45 25.69
C GLU A 300 -0.62 8.55 25.20
N THR A 301 -0.64 8.28 23.90
CA THR A 301 -1.57 7.36 23.27
C THR A 301 -0.90 5.99 23.06
N ASP A 302 -1.70 5.00 22.72
CA ASP A 302 -1.22 3.64 22.48
C ASP A 302 -0.81 3.38 21.03
N THR A 303 -1.00 4.37 20.15
CA THR A 303 -0.77 4.23 18.71
C THR A 303 -0.11 5.47 18.13
N SER A 304 1.03 5.27 17.47
CA SER A 304 1.78 6.28 16.74
C SER A 304 1.71 6.01 15.24
N VAL A 305 1.48 7.06 14.45
CA VAL A 305 1.45 7.01 12.99
C VAL A 305 2.51 7.94 12.42
N TYR A 306 3.32 7.42 11.51
CA TYR A 306 4.38 8.13 10.81
C TYR A 306 4.05 8.22 9.32
N PRO A 307 3.73 9.41 8.77
CA PRO A 307 3.71 9.61 7.33
C PRO A 307 5.11 9.41 6.75
N LEU A 308 5.21 8.60 5.72
CA LEU A 308 6.47 8.35 5.02
C LEU A 308 6.32 8.71 3.55
N VAL A 309 7.32 9.40 3.01
CA VAL A 309 7.33 9.83 1.61
C VAL A 309 8.58 9.34 0.88
N GLN A 310 8.42 9.06 -0.40
CA GLN A 310 9.53 8.81 -1.32
C GLN A 310 9.43 9.79 -2.47
N LEU A 311 10.27 10.82 -2.44
CA LEU A 311 10.24 11.97 -3.36
C LEU A 311 11.61 12.18 -4.02
N THR A 312 12.39 11.14 -4.19
CA THR A 312 13.76 11.12 -4.72
C THR A 312 13.95 11.98 -5.98
N PRO A 313 13.02 11.98 -6.98
CA PRO A 313 13.17 12.83 -8.17
C PRO A 313 13.16 14.32 -7.88
N LEU A 314 12.59 14.74 -6.76
CA LEU A 314 12.35 16.14 -6.39
C LEU A 314 13.21 16.62 -5.22
N LEU A 315 13.89 15.73 -4.49
CA LEU A 315 14.67 16.09 -3.32
C LEU A 315 16.19 16.05 -3.62
N LYS A 316 16.88 17.17 -3.40
CA LYS A 316 18.34 17.29 -3.53
C LYS A 316 18.90 18.09 -2.34
N PRO A 317 19.63 17.46 -1.40
CA PRO A 317 19.89 16.02 -1.31
C PRO A 317 18.61 15.23 -1.03
N ASP A 318 18.60 13.95 -1.41
CA ASP A 318 17.45 13.08 -1.13
C ASP A 318 17.28 12.87 0.38
N LYS A 319 16.15 13.28 0.89
CA LYS A 319 15.69 13.15 2.28
C LYS A 319 14.37 12.38 2.37
N SER A 320 14.08 11.59 1.35
CA SER A 320 12.92 10.67 1.39
C SER A 320 12.97 9.77 2.62
N THR A 321 11.83 9.52 3.21
CA THR A 321 11.76 8.88 4.54
C THR A 321 11.35 7.42 4.50
N GLU A 322 10.71 6.94 3.41
CA GLU A 322 10.19 5.57 3.32
C GLU A 322 11.30 4.51 3.32
N LEU A 323 12.27 4.60 2.39
CA LEU A 323 13.34 3.61 2.31
C LEU A 323 14.20 3.57 3.59
N PRO A 324 14.62 4.72 4.17
CA PRO A 324 15.30 4.72 5.46
C PRO A 324 14.49 4.09 6.60
N ALA A 325 13.18 4.38 6.70
CA ALA A 325 12.31 3.80 7.72
C ALA A 325 12.20 2.27 7.57
N LEU A 326 11.86 1.78 6.37
CA LEU A 326 11.77 0.33 6.11
C LEU A 326 13.09 -0.38 6.39
N THR A 327 14.21 0.14 5.88
CA THR A 327 15.53 -0.49 6.08
C THR A 327 15.98 -0.40 7.53
N GLY A 328 15.62 0.66 8.25
CA GLY A 328 15.84 0.81 9.70
C GLY A 328 15.11 -0.28 10.48
N ILE A 329 13.80 -0.45 10.23
CA ILE A 329 12.99 -1.52 10.84
C ILE A 329 13.62 -2.90 10.59
N LEU A 330 13.98 -3.21 9.34
CA LEU A 330 14.56 -4.51 9.00
C LEU A 330 15.95 -4.74 9.61
N ARG A 331 16.77 -3.69 9.78
CA ARG A 331 18.05 -3.78 10.49
C ARG A 331 17.84 -4.06 11.98
N THR A 332 16.91 -3.37 12.62
CA THR A 332 16.54 -3.57 14.02
C THR A 332 16.05 -5.01 14.25
N LEU A 333 15.15 -5.51 13.39
CA LEU A 333 14.68 -6.90 13.45
C LEU A 333 15.80 -7.94 13.28
N GLY A 334 16.91 -7.58 12.68
CA GLY A 334 18.08 -8.44 12.52
C GLY A 334 18.99 -8.51 13.75
N THR A 335 18.71 -7.78 14.82
CA THR A 335 19.49 -7.81 16.06
C THR A 335 19.02 -8.92 17.00
N PRO A 336 19.87 -9.42 17.90
CA PRO A 336 19.52 -10.50 18.84
C PRO A 336 18.32 -10.18 19.73
N GLU A 337 18.10 -8.92 20.07
CA GLU A 337 16.98 -8.46 20.90
C GLU A 337 15.62 -8.78 20.28
N PHE A 338 15.54 -8.80 18.96
CA PHE A 338 14.31 -9.07 18.19
C PHE A 338 14.27 -10.49 17.62
N ALA A 339 15.15 -11.39 18.11
CA ALA A 339 15.07 -12.81 17.77
C ALA A 339 13.70 -13.38 18.17
N GLY A 340 13.05 -14.10 17.26
CA GLY A 340 11.69 -14.59 17.47
C GLY A 340 10.59 -13.71 16.90
N SER A 341 10.90 -12.52 16.36
CA SER A 341 9.95 -11.71 15.60
C SER A 341 9.40 -12.45 14.38
N LYS A 342 8.21 -12.07 13.94
CA LYS A 342 7.58 -12.57 12.72
C LYS A 342 7.28 -11.41 11.80
N TRP A 343 7.27 -11.65 10.49
CA TRP A 343 6.85 -10.64 9.54
C TRP A 343 6.13 -11.23 8.34
N THR A 344 5.22 -10.45 7.76
CA THR A 344 4.65 -10.69 6.43
C THR A 344 4.94 -9.48 5.56
N PHE A 345 5.60 -9.70 4.44
CA PHE A 345 5.86 -8.71 3.40
C PHE A 345 5.01 -9.02 2.17
N THR A 346 4.32 -8.02 1.63
CA THR A 346 3.54 -8.20 0.42
C THR A 346 3.84 -7.13 -0.63
N ALA A 347 3.94 -7.57 -1.88
CA ALA A 347 4.00 -6.73 -3.04
C ALA A 347 3.40 -7.48 -4.24
N GLY A 348 2.28 -6.99 -4.77
CA GLY A 348 1.63 -7.61 -5.93
C GLY A 348 2.57 -7.69 -7.15
N TYR A 349 3.38 -6.65 -7.37
CA TYR A 349 4.47 -6.61 -8.34
C TYR A 349 5.79 -6.90 -7.65
N PHE A 350 6.14 -8.17 -7.56
CA PHE A 350 7.25 -8.66 -6.75
C PHE A 350 8.62 -8.38 -7.38
N ASN A 351 9.18 -7.22 -7.08
CA ASN A 351 10.53 -6.82 -7.53
C ASN A 351 11.21 -5.91 -6.49
N MET A 352 11.31 -6.37 -5.25
CA MET A 352 11.98 -5.61 -4.19
C MET A 352 13.45 -5.33 -4.51
N THR A 353 13.95 -4.20 -4.00
CA THR A 353 15.37 -3.86 -4.18
C THR A 353 16.31 -4.91 -3.55
N PRO A 354 17.54 -5.06 -4.09
CA PRO A 354 18.54 -5.97 -3.51
C PRO A 354 18.81 -5.71 -2.03
N GLU A 355 18.77 -4.44 -1.59
CA GLU A 355 18.96 -4.06 -0.20
C GLU A 355 17.84 -4.58 0.70
N VAL A 356 16.57 -4.32 0.35
CA VAL A 356 15.41 -4.82 1.10
C VAL A 356 15.44 -6.35 1.17
N ARG A 357 15.72 -7.02 0.05
CA ARG A 357 15.87 -8.48 0.01
C ARG A 357 16.95 -8.98 0.98
N LYS A 358 18.13 -8.37 0.96
CA LYS A 358 19.26 -8.74 1.85
C LYS A 358 18.89 -8.54 3.31
N LEU A 359 18.20 -7.46 3.64
CA LEU A 359 17.78 -7.17 5.01
C LEU A 359 16.69 -8.13 5.49
N LEU A 360 15.68 -8.46 4.69
CA LEU A 360 14.68 -9.48 5.02
C LEU A 360 15.32 -10.83 5.37
N LEU A 361 16.32 -11.28 4.61
CA LEU A 361 17.05 -12.52 4.92
C LEU A 361 17.89 -12.41 6.20
N LYS A 362 18.40 -11.22 6.52
CA LYS A 362 19.20 -10.99 7.73
C LYS A 362 18.37 -10.97 9.02
N THR A 363 17.07 -10.74 8.94
CA THR A 363 16.19 -10.73 10.13
C THR A 363 16.11 -12.07 10.84
N LYS A 364 16.35 -13.19 10.13
CA LYS A 364 16.25 -14.57 10.66
C LYS A 364 15.00 -14.74 11.54
N PRO A 365 13.80 -14.54 10.99
CA PRO A 365 12.57 -14.47 11.77
C PRO A 365 12.19 -15.85 12.31
N ALA A 366 11.37 -15.89 13.36
CA ALA A 366 10.69 -17.14 13.75
C ALA A 366 9.72 -17.61 12.64
N SER A 367 9.09 -16.66 11.93
CA SER A 367 8.29 -16.92 10.74
C SER A 367 8.27 -15.68 9.84
N GLY A 368 8.75 -15.83 8.62
CA GLY A 368 8.68 -14.82 7.56
C GLY A 368 7.78 -15.28 6.43
N THR A 369 6.92 -14.40 5.90
CA THR A 369 6.09 -14.71 4.74
C THR A 369 6.21 -13.61 3.71
N VAL A 370 6.46 -13.99 2.47
CA VAL A 370 6.35 -13.11 1.30
C VAL A 370 5.11 -13.50 0.52
N VAL A 371 4.22 -12.53 0.24
CA VAL A 371 3.03 -12.73 -0.59
C VAL A 371 3.15 -11.91 -1.86
N ALA A 372 3.06 -12.55 -3.02
CA ALA A 372 3.09 -11.91 -4.32
C ALA A 372 1.91 -12.36 -5.19
N ALA A 373 1.59 -11.60 -6.24
CA ALA A 373 0.62 -12.07 -7.23
C ALA A 373 1.18 -13.27 -8.01
N SER A 374 0.39 -14.31 -8.19
CA SER A 374 0.70 -15.32 -9.19
C SER A 374 0.65 -14.70 -10.60
N PRO A 375 1.28 -15.32 -11.63
CA PRO A 375 1.17 -14.82 -13.00
C PRO A 375 -0.28 -14.59 -13.44
N TRP A 376 -1.19 -15.47 -13.07
CA TRP A 376 -2.62 -15.43 -13.44
C TRP A 376 -3.46 -14.43 -12.64
N ALA A 377 -2.91 -13.91 -11.55
CA ALA A 377 -3.50 -12.84 -10.73
C ALA A 377 -2.74 -11.51 -10.87
N ASN A 378 -1.89 -11.40 -11.88
CA ASN A 378 -1.13 -10.18 -12.17
C ASN A 378 -1.90 -9.29 -13.14
N GLY A 379 -1.99 -7.98 -12.86
CA GLY A 379 -2.71 -7.01 -13.70
C GLY A 379 -2.18 -6.87 -15.15
N PHE A 380 -0.99 -7.39 -15.43
CA PHE A 380 -0.41 -7.41 -16.78
C PHE A 380 -0.61 -8.73 -17.53
N TYR A 381 -1.28 -9.71 -16.92
CA TYR A 381 -1.55 -10.99 -17.57
C TYR A 381 -2.38 -10.81 -18.85
N GLY A 382 -1.94 -11.41 -19.95
CA GLY A 382 -2.59 -11.25 -21.26
C GLY A 382 -2.36 -9.89 -21.94
N SER A 383 -1.57 -8.98 -21.36
CA SER A 383 -1.24 -7.70 -21.99
C SER A 383 -0.37 -7.89 -23.23
N LYS A 384 -0.55 -7.01 -24.24
CA LYS A 384 0.27 -7.04 -25.47
C LYS A 384 1.65 -6.40 -25.24
N GLY A 385 2.65 -6.84 -26.01
CA GLY A 385 4.00 -6.28 -26.03
C GLY A 385 4.78 -6.48 -24.73
N VAL A 386 5.64 -5.53 -24.38
CA VAL A 386 6.56 -5.62 -23.22
C VAL A 386 5.83 -5.84 -21.90
N SER A 387 4.66 -5.21 -21.71
CA SER A 387 3.87 -5.38 -20.49
C SER A 387 3.43 -6.83 -20.26
N GLY A 388 3.17 -7.60 -21.32
CA GLY A 388 2.80 -9.02 -21.21
C GLY A 388 3.94 -9.93 -20.73
N MET A 389 5.19 -9.44 -20.71
CA MET A 389 6.34 -10.17 -20.17
C MET A 389 6.46 -10.04 -18.63
N LEU A 390 5.80 -9.06 -18.03
CA LEU A 390 5.94 -8.76 -16.59
C LEU A 390 5.49 -9.90 -15.66
N PRO A 391 4.37 -10.63 -15.91
CA PRO A 391 3.99 -11.76 -15.05
C PRO A 391 5.06 -12.85 -14.99
N ALA A 392 5.67 -13.19 -16.14
CA ALA A 392 6.76 -14.16 -16.18
C ALA A 392 8.05 -13.63 -15.54
N ALA A 393 8.35 -12.34 -15.69
CA ALA A 393 9.49 -11.69 -15.03
C ALA A 393 9.34 -11.74 -13.51
N TYR A 394 8.17 -11.43 -12.95
CA TYR A 394 7.92 -11.50 -11.51
C TYR A 394 7.98 -12.94 -10.97
N SER A 395 7.51 -13.93 -11.71
CA SER A 395 7.72 -15.35 -11.38
C SER A 395 9.20 -15.70 -11.26
N LEU A 396 10.03 -15.24 -12.21
CA LEU A 396 11.48 -15.47 -12.14
C LEU A 396 12.11 -14.80 -10.91
N LEU A 397 11.65 -13.60 -10.55
CA LEU A 397 12.13 -12.90 -9.35
C LEU A 397 11.69 -13.60 -8.06
N GLY A 398 10.45 -14.13 -8.01
CA GLY A 398 9.96 -14.96 -6.91
C GLY A 398 10.81 -16.22 -6.73
N ARG A 399 11.10 -16.93 -7.83
CA ARG A 399 12.01 -18.08 -7.80
C ARG A 399 13.40 -17.70 -7.27
N ARG A 400 14.00 -16.61 -7.78
CA ARG A 400 15.32 -16.12 -7.32
C ARG A 400 15.33 -15.76 -5.83
N PHE A 401 14.21 -15.27 -5.30
CA PHE A 401 14.08 -15.01 -3.88
C PHE A 401 14.02 -16.31 -3.08
N LEU A 402 13.24 -17.29 -3.53
CA LEU A 402 13.18 -18.62 -2.90
C LEU A 402 14.54 -19.33 -2.93
N ASP A 403 15.30 -19.22 -4.03
CA ASP A 403 16.68 -19.70 -4.12
C ASP A 403 17.60 -19.02 -3.07
N ALA A 404 17.43 -17.71 -2.87
CA ALA A 404 18.19 -16.97 -1.87
C ALA A 404 17.82 -17.36 -0.44
N VAL A 405 16.55 -17.64 -0.14
CA VAL A 405 16.07 -18.18 1.14
C VAL A 405 16.74 -19.53 1.42
N SER A 406 16.73 -20.43 0.43
CA SER A 406 17.36 -21.76 0.54
C SER A 406 18.87 -21.66 0.78
N LYS A 407 19.58 -20.84 0.00
CA LYS A 407 21.01 -20.60 0.16
C LYS A 407 21.39 -20.00 1.51
N ALA A 408 20.47 -19.22 2.12
CA ALA A 408 20.65 -18.66 3.46
C ALA A 408 20.31 -19.65 4.59
N GLY A 409 19.86 -20.87 4.27
CA GLY A 409 19.44 -21.87 5.27
C GLY A 409 18.14 -21.53 5.99
N LEU A 410 17.26 -20.69 5.36
CA LEU A 410 16.06 -20.14 5.98
C LEU A 410 14.75 -20.77 5.46
N SER A 411 14.82 -21.91 4.74
CA SER A 411 13.65 -22.56 4.11
C SER A 411 12.57 -22.98 5.10
N ASN A 412 12.91 -23.26 6.35
CA ASN A 412 11.96 -23.58 7.41
C ASN A 412 11.37 -22.35 8.12
N GLN A 413 11.91 -21.16 7.85
CA GLN A 413 11.53 -19.91 8.52
C GLN A 413 10.83 -18.95 7.57
N ILE A 414 11.20 -18.92 6.29
CA ILE A 414 10.67 -17.97 5.31
C ILE A 414 9.94 -18.71 4.19
N ALA A 415 8.63 -18.44 4.06
CA ALA A 415 7.78 -18.94 2.99
C ALA A 415 7.55 -17.87 1.91
N VAL A 416 7.57 -18.28 0.66
CA VAL A 416 7.07 -17.49 -0.48
C VAL A 416 5.72 -18.03 -0.86
N LYS A 417 4.71 -17.17 -0.92
CA LYS A 417 3.34 -17.52 -1.31
C LYS A 417 2.92 -16.75 -2.55
N GLU A 418 2.23 -17.41 -3.44
CA GLU A 418 1.56 -16.76 -4.59
C GLU A 418 0.05 -16.72 -4.39
N TRP A 419 -0.49 -15.51 -4.46
CA TRP A 419 -1.92 -15.26 -4.35
C TRP A 419 -2.61 -15.47 -5.69
N ARG A 420 -3.70 -16.25 -5.71
CA ARG A 420 -4.50 -16.51 -6.90
C ARG A 420 -5.95 -16.80 -6.55
N ARG A 421 -6.85 -15.95 -7.06
CA ARG A 421 -8.30 -16.19 -7.05
C ARG A 421 -8.78 -16.18 -8.51
N GLY A 422 -8.93 -17.37 -9.08
CA GLY A 422 -9.24 -17.53 -10.49
C GLY A 422 -8.09 -17.11 -11.43
N THR A 423 -8.43 -16.69 -12.63
CA THR A 423 -7.50 -16.12 -13.63
C THR A 423 -8.05 -14.78 -14.09
N VAL A 424 -7.24 -13.73 -14.07
CA VAL A 424 -7.65 -12.41 -14.53
C VAL A 424 -8.18 -12.45 -15.97
N ASN A 425 -9.13 -11.60 -16.30
CA ASN A 425 -9.85 -11.56 -17.58
C ASN A 425 -10.74 -12.80 -17.86
N THR A 426 -11.01 -13.62 -16.83
CA THR A 426 -12.05 -14.66 -16.87
C THR A 426 -13.10 -14.43 -15.78
N PRO A 427 -14.33 -14.94 -15.93
CA PRO A 427 -15.36 -14.79 -14.89
C PRO A 427 -14.87 -15.25 -13.52
N GLY A 428 -15.07 -14.41 -12.49
CA GLY A 428 -14.60 -14.68 -11.13
C GLY A 428 -13.08 -14.54 -10.91
N GLY A 429 -12.33 -14.09 -11.93
CA GLY A 429 -10.90 -13.86 -11.84
C GLY A 429 -10.57 -12.53 -11.16
N TRP A 430 -9.61 -12.57 -10.23
CA TRP A 430 -9.14 -11.41 -9.48
C TRP A 430 -7.65 -11.16 -9.72
N THR A 431 -7.23 -9.92 -9.51
CA THR A 431 -5.82 -9.55 -9.42
C THR A 431 -5.44 -9.21 -7.98
N TYR A 432 -4.16 -9.35 -7.66
CA TYR A 432 -3.59 -9.02 -6.37
C TYR A 432 -2.61 -7.85 -6.49
N HIS A 433 -2.83 -6.81 -5.69
CA HIS A 433 -2.04 -5.58 -5.78
C HIS A 433 -1.62 -5.05 -4.40
N ALA A 434 -1.95 -5.76 -3.31
CA ALA A 434 -1.62 -5.34 -1.96
C ALA A 434 -0.11 -5.19 -1.77
N LYS A 435 0.29 -4.17 -1.00
CA LYS A 435 1.68 -3.85 -0.68
C LYS A 435 1.81 -3.41 0.78
N GLY A 436 2.92 -3.80 1.39
CA GLY A 436 3.20 -3.46 2.78
C GLY A 436 3.98 -4.50 3.54
N ILE A 437 4.22 -4.20 4.79
CA ILE A 437 4.80 -5.13 5.75
C ILE A 437 4.04 -5.07 7.07
N TRP A 438 3.87 -6.21 7.71
CA TRP A 438 3.43 -6.36 9.09
C TRP A 438 4.56 -7.00 9.89
N VAL A 439 4.79 -6.49 11.09
CA VAL A 439 5.78 -7.04 12.02
C VAL A 439 5.09 -7.36 13.34
N THR A 440 5.29 -8.59 13.79
CA THR A 440 4.89 -9.08 15.10
C THR A 440 6.16 -9.26 15.94
N LEU A 441 6.24 -8.58 17.08
CA LEU A 441 7.40 -8.64 17.97
C LEU A 441 7.51 -10.02 18.67
N PRO A 442 8.67 -10.35 19.26
CA PRO A 442 8.78 -11.55 20.07
C PRO A 442 7.70 -11.60 21.15
N GLN A 443 7.13 -12.78 21.38
CA GLN A 443 6.06 -13.05 22.35
C GLN A 443 4.69 -12.41 22.04
N GLU A 444 4.57 -11.58 20.98
CA GLU A 444 3.28 -11.08 20.52
C GLU A 444 2.57 -12.07 19.59
N GLN A 445 1.24 -11.97 19.54
CA GLN A 445 0.37 -12.82 18.70
C GLN A 445 0.05 -12.14 17.38
N ASN A 446 -0.12 -10.82 17.40
CA ASN A 446 -0.57 -10.01 16.28
C ASN A 446 0.45 -8.90 15.97
N PRO A 447 0.42 -8.34 14.76
CA PRO A 447 1.34 -7.27 14.37
C PRO A 447 1.17 -6.00 15.20
N SER A 448 2.29 -5.48 15.69
CA SER A 448 2.39 -4.17 16.37
C SER A 448 2.93 -3.07 15.45
N ILE A 449 3.51 -3.42 14.29
CA ILE A 449 3.99 -2.48 13.29
C ILE A 449 3.38 -2.85 11.93
N SER A 450 2.87 -1.86 11.20
CA SER A 450 2.35 -2.06 9.84
C SER A 450 2.64 -0.86 8.95
N LEU A 451 3.26 -1.11 7.78
CA LEU A 451 3.47 -0.12 6.72
C LEU A 451 2.47 -0.35 5.60
N ILE A 452 1.75 0.68 5.20
CA ILE A 452 0.80 0.69 4.09
C ILE A 452 0.99 1.94 3.23
N GLY A 453 0.76 1.83 1.94
CA GLY A 453 0.78 2.97 1.00
C GLY A 453 0.91 2.55 -0.45
N SER A 454 1.49 3.44 -1.23
CA SER A 454 1.53 3.32 -2.68
C SER A 454 2.75 2.57 -3.21
N SER A 455 3.83 2.47 -2.44
CA SER A 455 5.12 1.93 -2.88
C SER A 455 5.08 0.44 -3.18
N ASN A 456 5.68 0.05 -4.31
CA ASN A 456 5.89 -1.35 -4.69
C ASN A 456 7.25 -1.91 -4.20
N TYR A 457 8.03 -1.12 -3.44
CA TYR A 457 9.36 -1.50 -2.93
C TYR A 457 10.39 -1.81 -4.02
N THR A 458 10.15 -1.36 -5.22
CA THR A 458 11.03 -1.56 -6.38
C THR A 458 12.09 -0.47 -6.48
N LYS A 459 13.13 -0.69 -7.29
CA LYS A 459 14.09 0.36 -7.64
C LYS A 459 13.38 1.61 -8.18
N ARG A 460 12.33 1.42 -8.97
CA ARG A 460 11.54 2.51 -9.55
C ARG A 460 10.84 3.32 -8.46
N SER A 461 10.13 2.68 -7.51
CA SER A 461 9.49 3.36 -6.39
C SER A 461 10.49 4.22 -5.59
N TYR A 462 11.71 3.72 -5.40
CA TYR A 462 12.73 4.41 -4.59
C TYR A 462 13.61 5.41 -5.34
N SER A 463 13.50 5.52 -6.66
CA SER A 463 14.36 6.42 -7.43
C SER A 463 13.65 7.32 -8.43
N LEU A 464 12.44 6.97 -8.86
CA LEU A 464 11.77 7.63 -9.97
C LEU A 464 10.34 8.09 -9.68
N ASP A 465 9.56 7.32 -8.92
CA ASP A 465 8.16 7.63 -8.62
C ASP A 465 8.03 8.54 -7.39
N LEU A 466 6.91 9.26 -7.27
CA LEU A 466 6.48 9.91 -6.04
C LEU A 466 5.55 8.97 -5.29
N GLU A 467 5.92 8.60 -4.06
CA GLU A 467 5.17 7.67 -3.23
C GLU A 467 4.83 8.28 -1.86
N ALA A 468 3.69 7.86 -1.31
CA ALA A 468 3.27 8.24 0.04
C ALA A 468 2.72 7.01 0.78
N ASN A 469 3.13 6.87 2.02
CA ASN A 469 2.82 5.72 2.86
C ASN A 469 2.56 6.17 4.30
N THR A 470 2.00 5.27 5.11
CA THR A 470 1.89 5.43 6.57
C THR A 470 2.47 4.22 7.27
N LEU A 471 3.23 4.46 8.32
CA LEU A 471 3.72 3.44 9.23
C LEU A 471 2.99 3.58 10.56
N ILE A 472 2.34 2.50 11.00
CA ILE A 472 1.64 2.39 12.28
C ILE A 472 2.53 1.63 13.24
N VAL A 473 2.71 2.15 14.45
CA VAL A 473 3.32 1.48 15.60
C VAL A 473 2.30 1.52 16.74
N THR A 474 1.86 0.36 17.23
CA THR A 474 0.76 0.30 18.21
C THR A 474 0.99 -0.71 19.32
N ARG A 475 0.59 -0.31 20.54
CA ARG A 475 0.45 -1.17 21.72
C ARG A 475 -1.00 -1.59 21.95
N ASN A 476 -1.94 -1.03 21.20
CA ASN A 476 -3.36 -1.31 21.34
C ASN A 476 -3.69 -2.72 20.85
N ALA A 477 -4.13 -3.59 21.77
CA ALA A 477 -4.41 -4.99 21.49
C ALA A 477 -5.56 -5.18 20.48
N ASP A 478 -6.54 -4.27 20.41
CA ASP A 478 -7.61 -4.33 19.42
C ASP A 478 -7.10 -4.00 18.03
N LEU A 479 -6.32 -2.93 17.88
CA LEU A 479 -5.73 -2.59 16.59
C LEU A 479 -4.76 -3.69 16.12
N GLN A 480 -3.95 -4.26 17.00
CA GLN A 480 -3.10 -5.40 16.70
C GLN A 480 -3.93 -6.59 16.16
N ARG A 481 -5.07 -6.93 16.80
CA ARG A 481 -5.99 -7.97 16.30
C ARG A 481 -6.55 -7.63 14.90
N ARG A 482 -6.94 -6.38 14.66
CA ARG A 482 -7.44 -5.92 13.34
C ARG A 482 -6.36 -5.99 12.27
N LEU A 483 -5.12 -5.61 12.58
CA LEU A 483 -3.97 -5.76 11.68
C LEU A 483 -3.64 -7.23 11.41
N GLY A 484 -3.74 -8.10 12.43
CA GLY A 484 -3.58 -9.55 12.29
C GLY A 484 -4.68 -10.18 11.43
N ALA A 485 -5.92 -9.71 11.57
CA ALA A 485 -7.02 -10.13 10.72
C ALA A 485 -6.79 -9.70 9.25
N GLU A 486 -6.34 -8.44 9.00
CA GLU A 486 -5.95 -7.96 7.68
C GLU A 486 -4.87 -8.87 7.06
N GLN A 487 -3.78 -9.11 7.80
CA GLN A 487 -2.69 -9.98 7.38
C GLN A 487 -3.17 -11.38 6.99
N LYS A 488 -4.18 -11.91 7.71
CA LYS A 488 -4.73 -13.24 7.49
C LYS A 488 -5.60 -13.29 6.23
N TRP A 489 -6.63 -12.42 6.10
CA TRP A 489 -7.54 -12.51 4.96
C TRP A 489 -6.89 -12.19 3.61
N LEU A 490 -5.83 -11.37 3.60
CA LEU A 490 -5.05 -11.13 2.39
C LEU A 490 -4.28 -12.37 1.92
N GLN A 491 -4.19 -13.41 2.75
CA GLN A 491 -3.57 -14.68 2.40
C GLN A 491 -4.58 -15.81 2.12
N ASP A 492 -5.89 -15.56 2.17
CA ASP A 492 -6.93 -16.60 1.97
C ASP A 492 -6.78 -17.36 0.64
N TYR A 493 -6.23 -16.71 -0.38
CA TYR A 493 -5.98 -17.30 -1.69
C TYR A 493 -4.48 -17.44 -2.01
N ALA A 494 -3.61 -17.40 -1.00
CA ALA A 494 -2.17 -17.48 -1.17
C ALA A 494 -1.64 -18.88 -0.86
N THR A 495 -1.00 -19.51 -1.84
CA THR A 495 -0.45 -20.87 -1.74
C THR A 495 1.07 -20.80 -1.59
N PRO A 496 1.68 -21.54 -0.65
CA PRO A 496 3.13 -21.67 -0.54
C PRO A 496 3.73 -22.23 -1.85
N MET A 497 4.86 -21.68 -2.24
CA MET A 497 5.59 -22.06 -3.45
C MET A 497 6.86 -22.83 -3.12
N THR A 498 7.08 -23.91 -3.86
CA THR A 498 8.29 -24.72 -3.81
C THR A 498 9.15 -24.52 -5.06
N GLN A 499 10.36 -25.05 -5.07
CA GLN A 499 11.22 -25.08 -6.26
C GLN A 499 10.57 -25.87 -7.41
N ASP A 500 9.88 -26.98 -7.08
CA ASP A 500 9.18 -27.82 -8.06
C ASP A 500 8.00 -27.08 -8.69
N ASP A 501 7.29 -26.24 -7.92
CA ASP A 501 6.23 -25.39 -8.48
C ASP A 501 6.78 -24.43 -9.53
N TYR A 502 7.92 -23.80 -9.27
CA TYR A 502 8.58 -22.93 -10.26
C TYR A 502 9.21 -23.67 -11.44
N ALA A 503 9.42 -24.97 -11.34
CA ALA A 503 9.96 -25.81 -12.42
C ALA A 503 8.88 -26.28 -13.41
N LYS A 504 7.57 -26.18 -13.05
CA LYS A 504 6.45 -26.58 -13.89
C LYS A 504 6.48 -25.90 -15.26
N THR A 505 6.03 -26.62 -16.31
CA THR A 505 6.11 -26.16 -17.70
C THR A 505 5.38 -24.84 -17.93
N GLU A 506 4.21 -24.64 -17.32
CA GLU A 506 3.42 -23.41 -17.41
C GLU A 506 4.08 -22.19 -16.77
N ARG A 507 5.13 -22.39 -15.98
CA ARG A 507 5.93 -21.36 -15.30
C ARG A 507 7.29 -21.11 -15.95
N ARG A 508 7.58 -21.77 -17.06
CA ARG A 508 8.85 -21.58 -17.77
C ARG A 508 8.95 -20.17 -18.32
N VAL A 509 10.01 -19.48 -17.93
CA VAL A 509 10.29 -18.11 -18.40
C VAL A 509 11.09 -18.19 -19.68
N GLY A 510 10.53 -17.70 -20.78
CA GLY A 510 11.16 -17.71 -22.10
C GLY A 510 12.47 -16.90 -22.14
N LEU A 511 13.37 -17.25 -23.06
CA LEU A 511 14.66 -16.57 -23.22
C LEU A 511 14.48 -15.07 -23.53
N HIS A 512 13.46 -14.70 -24.31
CA HIS A 512 13.17 -13.31 -24.64
C HIS A 512 12.85 -12.47 -23.38
N VAL A 513 12.12 -13.01 -22.39
CA VAL A 513 11.85 -12.33 -21.11
C VAL A 513 13.15 -12.14 -20.32
N ARG A 514 14.00 -13.17 -20.25
CA ARG A 514 15.28 -13.11 -19.55
C ARG A 514 16.21 -12.08 -20.17
N LEU A 515 16.27 -12.03 -21.51
CA LEU A 515 17.04 -11.04 -22.26
C LEU A 515 16.52 -9.63 -22.03
N ALA A 516 15.18 -9.44 -22.09
CA ALA A 516 14.56 -8.15 -21.81
C ALA A 516 14.87 -7.66 -20.39
N MET A 517 14.77 -8.52 -19.38
CA MET A 517 15.14 -8.19 -17.98
C MET A 517 16.63 -7.81 -17.87
N TRP A 518 17.50 -8.51 -18.57
CA TRP A 518 18.93 -8.20 -18.57
C TRP A 518 19.23 -6.84 -19.21
N ILE A 519 18.64 -6.55 -20.37
CA ILE A 519 18.75 -5.24 -21.05
C ILE A 519 18.25 -4.12 -20.13
N VAL A 520 17.06 -4.27 -19.53
CA VAL A 520 16.49 -3.26 -18.62
C VAL A 520 17.43 -3.00 -17.44
N THR A 521 18.07 -4.04 -16.91
CA THR A 521 19.04 -3.90 -15.81
C THR A 521 20.29 -3.14 -16.26
N LEU A 522 20.81 -3.43 -17.48
CA LEU A 522 22.00 -2.77 -18.03
C LEU A 522 21.80 -1.28 -18.29
N VAL A 523 20.65 -0.90 -18.86
CA VAL A 523 20.35 0.52 -19.14
C VAL A 523 19.91 1.30 -17.91
N GLY A 524 20.05 0.72 -16.71
CA GLY A 524 19.67 1.36 -15.45
C GLY A 524 18.16 1.47 -15.26
N GLY A 525 17.36 0.82 -16.12
CA GLY A 525 15.91 0.79 -16.00
C GLY A 525 15.45 0.07 -14.75
N ALA A 526 14.26 0.42 -14.29
CA ALA A 526 13.57 -0.25 -13.20
C ALA A 526 12.33 -0.97 -13.76
N LEU A 527 12.24 -2.27 -13.46
CA LEU A 527 11.03 -3.06 -13.75
C LEU A 527 9.93 -2.71 -12.78
#